data_bf4b6e5d7074ce7c1e31c6474b00b8d9
#
_entry.id   bf4b6e5d7074ce7c1e31c6474b00b8d9
#
_cell.length_a   1.000
_cell.length_b   1.000
_cell.length_c   1.000
_cell.angle_alpha   90.00
_cell.angle_beta   90.00
_cell.angle_gamma   90.00
#
_symmetry.space_group_name_H-M   'P 1'
#
loop_
_entity.id
_entity.type
_entity.pdbx_description
1 polymer ?
#
loop_
_entity_poly.entity_id
_entity_poly.type
_entity_poly.pdbx_seq_one_letter_code
_entity_poly.pdbx_strand_id
1 'polypeptide(L)' 'VTHHVNNVTYITMLLDTFSVNELESMTLKDIEISYLNESLEGETLSIYRKKADDGYYFKIMKDDGKTAVMAYILL' A
#
# COMPACT_ATOMS: atom_id res chain seq x y z
N VAL A 1 12.51 -20.16 -9.83
CA VAL A 1 12.37 -18.77 -9.40
C VAL A 1 11.10 -18.60 -8.59
N THR A 2 11.22 -18.02 -7.43
CA THR A 2 10.07 -17.72 -6.59
C THR A 2 9.44 -16.40 -7.04
N HIS A 3 8.14 -16.40 -7.29
CA HIS A 3 7.41 -15.22 -7.71
C HIS A 3 6.94 -14.44 -6.49
N HIS A 4 7.63 -13.35 -6.18
CA HIS A 4 7.28 -12.44 -5.09
C HIS A 4 6.54 -11.22 -5.63
N VAL A 5 5.67 -10.65 -4.82
CA VAL A 5 5.08 -9.33 -5.11
C VAL A 5 6.19 -8.29 -4.96
N ASN A 6 6.44 -7.52 -6.01
CA ASN A 6 7.51 -6.52 -5.99
C ASN A 6 7.03 -5.16 -5.46
N ASN A 7 7.97 -4.26 -5.20
CA ASN A 7 7.69 -2.95 -4.60
C ASN A 7 6.76 -2.09 -5.46
N VAL A 8 6.91 -2.14 -6.77
CA VAL A 8 6.07 -1.38 -7.70
C VAL A 8 4.62 -1.84 -7.59
N THR A 9 4.41 -3.15 -7.46
CA THR A 9 3.07 -3.72 -7.27
C THR A 9 2.43 -3.21 -5.99
N TYR A 10 3.17 -3.15 -4.87
CA TYR A 10 2.64 -2.62 -3.62
C TYR A 10 2.23 -1.15 -3.76
N ILE A 11 3.08 -0.33 -4.36
CA ILE A 11 2.78 1.09 -4.57
C ILE A 11 1.53 1.25 -5.44
N THR A 12 1.41 0.48 -6.51
CA THR A 12 0.23 0.48 -7.39
C THR A 12 -1.02 0.11 -6.61
N MET A 13 -0.96 -0.92 -5.75
CA MET A 13 -2.09 -1.33 -4.92
C MET A 13 -2.54 -0.20 -3.99
N LEU A 14 -1.61 0.54 -3.39
CA LEU A 14 -1.94 1.67 -2.52
C LEU A 14 -2.62 2.80 -3.29
N LEU A 15 -2.09 3.14 -4.46
CA LEU A 15 -2.67 4.20 -5.30
C LEU A 15 -4.02 3.82 -5.88
N ASP A 16 -4.25 2.55 -6.16
CA ASP A 16 -5.53 2.05 -6.68
C ASP A 16 -6.67 2.16 -5.66
N THR A 17 -6.38 2.43 -4.38
CA THR A 17 -7.42 2.71 -3.39
C THR A 17 -8.07 4.08 -3.58
N PHE A 18 -7.48 4.94 -4.40
CA PHE A 18 -8.00 6.28 -4.70
C PHE A 18 -8.71 6.30 -6.04
N SER A 19 -9.75 7.14 -6.15
CA SER A 19 -10.37 7.42 -7.45
C SER A 19 -9.46 8.28 -8.31
N VAL A 20 -9.74 8.35 -9.62
CA VAL A 20 -9.01 9.23 -10.54
C VAL A 20 -9.11 10.68 -10.09
N ASN A 21 -10.31 11.13 -9.68
CA ASN A 21 -10.51 12.49 -9.20
C ASN A 21 -9.70 12.79 -7.93
N GLU A 22 -9.61 11.83 -7.02
CA GLU A 22 -8.79 11.97 -5.82
C GLU A 22 -7.31 12.10 -6.19
N LEU A 23 -6.81 11.23 -7.09
CA LEU A 23 -5.41 11.27 -7.53
C LEU A 23 -5.06 12.59 -8.21
N GLU A 24 -5.96 13.12 -9.05
CA GLU A 24 -5.75 14.39 -9.74
C GLU A 24 -5.67 15.57 -8.78
N SER A 25 -6.37 15.51 -7.66
CA SER A 25 -6.41 16.59 -6.65
C SER A 25 -5.26 16.51 -5.64
N MET A 26 -4.54 15.39 -5.60
CA MET A 26 -3.47 15.17 -4.62
C MET A 26 -2.12 15.64 -5.16
N THR A 27 -1.34 16.24 -4.26
CA THR A 27 0.08 16.51 -4.51
C THR A 27 0.89 15.65 -3.56
N LEU A 28 1.49 14.60 -4.08
CA LEU A 28 2.32 13.70 -3.28
C LEU A 28 3.64 14.39 -2.94
N LYS A 29 3.91 14.54 -1.64
CA LYS A 29 5.17 15.13 -1.15
C LYS A 29 6.17 14.07 -0.78
N ASP A 30 5.72 12.98 -0.17
CA ASP A 30 6.58 11.90 0.26
C ASP A 30 5.79 10.61 0.42
N ILE A 31 6.49 9.49 0.37
CA ILE A 31 5.93 8.19 0.64
C ILE A 31 6.95 7.37 1.43
N GLU A 32 6.51 6.82 2.56
CA GLU A 32 7.31 5.93 3.39
C GLU A 32 6.68 4.55 3.37
N ILE A 33 7.46 3.52 3.09
CA ILE A 33 6.99 2.15 3.02
C ILE A 33 7.90 1.26 3.85
N SER A 34 7.29 0.47 4.73
CA SER A 34 7.98 -0.55 5.51
C SER A 34 7.51 -1.93 5.08
N TYR A 35 8.43 -2.74 4.61
CA TYR A 35 8.16 -4.12 4.17
C TYR A 35 8.44 -5.05 5.34
N LEU A 36 7.39 -5.67 5.86
CA LEU A 36 7.47 -6.47 7.09
C LEU A 36 7.49 -7.96 6.84
N ASN A 37 6.70 -8.44 5.88
CA ASN A 37 6.62 -9.84 5.51
C ASN A 37 6.47 -9.96 4.00
N GLU A 38 7.18 -10.90 3.40
CA GLU A 38 7.06 -11.16 1.98
C GLU A 38 5.69 -11.70 1.63
N SER A 39 5.20 -11.29 0.47
CA SER A 39 4.01 -11.87 -0.15
C SER A 39 4.42 -12.62 -1.40
N LEU A 40 3.79 -13.76 -1.61
CA LEU A 40 3.97 -14.56 -2.82
C LEU A 40 2.85 -14.25 -3.81
N GLU A 41 3.15 -14.41 -5.09
CA GLU A 41 2.14 -14.30 -6.13
C GLU A 41 1.03 -15.31 -5.87
N GLY A 42 -0.23 -14.87 -5.97
CA GLY A 42 -1.39 -15.70 -5.71
C GLY A 42 -1.94 -15.60 -4.27
N GLU A 43 -1.22 -14.97 -3.35
CA GLU A 43 -1.76 -14.71 -2.02
C GLU A 43 -2.87 -13.66 -2.07
N THR A 44 -3.87 -13.82 -1.21
CA THR A 44 -4.92 -12.80 -1.03
C THR A 44 -4.41 -11.74 -0.07
N LEU A 45 -4.41 -10.49 -0.52
CA LEU A 45 -3.99 -9.35 0.28
C LEU A 45 -5.18 -8.44 0.54
N SER A 46 -5.27 -7.93 1.77
CA SER A 46 -6.30 -6.96 2.16
C SER A 46 -5.64 -5.62 2.43
N ILE A 47 -6.19 -4.57 1.84
CA ILE A 47 -5.63 -3.21 1.95
C ILE A 47 -6.53 -2.37 2.85
N TYR A 48 -5.93 -1.76 3.86
CA TYR A 48 -6.60 -0.84 4.78
C TYR A 48 -6.00 0.55 4.61
N ARG A 49 -6.86 1.55 4.56
CA ARG A 49 -6.48 2.95 4.43
C ARG A 49 -7.12 3.77 5.54
N LYS A 50 -6.34 4.65 6.16
CA LYS A 50 -6.83 5.57 7.18
C LYS A 50 -6.35 6.98 6.85
N LYS A 51 -7.28 7.93 6.81
CA LYS A 51 -6.95 9.34 6.57
C LYS A 51 -6.29 9.93 7.84
N ALA A 52 -5.21 10.68 7.62
CA ALA A 52 -4.55 11.51 8.63
C ALA A 52 -4.66 12.99 8.23
N ASP A 53 -4.20 13.90 9.10
CA ASP A 53 -4.32 15.35 8.85
C ASP A 53 -3.58 15.79 7.59
N ASP A 54 -2.43 15.19 7.30
CA ASP A 54 -1.55 15.58 6.21
C ASP A 54 -1.30 14.46 5.19
N GLY A 55 -2.08 13.39 5.26
CA GLY A 55 -1.89 12.27 4.35
C GLY A 55 -2.74 11.05 4.67
N TYR A 56 -2.20 9.88 4.35
CA TYR A 56 -2.90 8.60 4.56
C TYR A 56 -1.96 7.54 5.10
N TYR A 57 -2.45 6.74 6.04
CA TYR A 57 -1.81 5.52 6.48
C TYR A 57 -2.38 4.34 5.73
N PHE A 58 -1.52 3.38 5.39
CA PHE A 58 -1.92 2.15 4.73
C PHE A 58 -1.35 0.96 5.46
N LYS A 59 -2.09 -0.15 5.37
CA LYS A 59 -1.67 -1.43 5.89
C LYS A 59 -2.13 -2.49 4.90
N ILE A 60 -1.20 -3.32 4.46
CA ILE A 60 -1.51 -4.46 3.61
C ILE A 60 -1.34 -5.71 4.45
N MET A 61 -2.44 -6.47 4.62
CA MET A 61 -2.47 -7.69 5.41
C MET A 61 -2.48 -8.90 4.50
N LYS A 62 -1.74 -9.92 4.91
CA LYS A 62 -1.78 -11.24 4.29
C LYS A 62 -2.95 -12.04 4.84
N ASP A 63 -3.35 -13.09 4.10
CA ASP A 63 -4.46 -13.96 4.50
C ASP A 63 -4.16 -14.78 5.76
N ASP A 64 -2.89 -14.94 6.13
CA ASP A 64 -2.48 -15.60 7.38
C ASP A 64 -2.54 -14.69 8.61
N GLY A 65 -2.98 -13.44 8.44
CA GLY A 65 -3.09 -12.45 9.51
C GLY A 65 -1.83 -11.63 9.75
N LYS A 66 -0.75 -11.89 9.02
CA LYS A 66 0.48 -11.11 9.13
C LYS A 66 0.39 -9.83 8.30
N THR A 67 1.05 -8.78 8.76
CA THR A 67 1.16 -7.54 8.00
C THR A 67 2.30 -7.67 6.98
N ALA A 68 1.99 -7.49 5.69
CA ALA A 68 2.99 -7.49 4.64
C ALA A 68 3.69 -6.15 4.55
N VAL A 69 2.92 -5.07 4.53
CA VAL A 69 3.43 -3.71 4.29
C VAL A 69 2.68 -2.73 5.19
N MET A 70 3.41 -1.75 5.69
CA MET A 70 2.83 -0.53 6.28
C MET A 70 3.38 0.65 5.49
N ALA A 71 2.54 1.64 5.22
CA ALA A 71 2.95 2.81 4.46
C ALA A 71 2.30 4.08 4.96
N TYR A 72 2.94 5.20 4.67
CA TYR A 72 2.39 6.52 4.92
C TYR A 72 2.64 7.40 3.71
N ILE A 73 1.60 8.07 3.23
CA ILE A 73 1.68 9.04 2.14
C ILE A 73 1.47 10.42 2.71
N LEU A 74 2.44 11.30 2.51
CA LEU A 74 2.37 12.71 2.87
C LEU A 74 1.91 13.54 1.66
N LEU A 75 0.90 14.35 1.87
CA LEU A 75 0.33 15.21 0.84
C LEU A 75 0.61 16.70 1.08
#